data_c86b3f25704e0832af114abe28e6a5a9
#
_entry.id   c86b3f25704e0832af114abe28e6a5a9
#
_cell.length_a   1.000
_cell.length_b   1.000
_cell.length_c   1.000
_cell.angle_alpha   90.00
_cell.angle_beta   90.00
_cell.angle_gamma   90.00
#
_symmetry.space_group_name_H-M   'P 1'
#
loop_
_entity.id
_entity.type
_entity.pdbx_description
1 polymer ?
#
loop_
_entity_poly.entity_id
_entity_poly.type
_entity_poly.pdbx_seq_one_letter_code
_entity_poly.pdbx_strand_id
1 'polypeptide(L)'
;MAIRFVTFGMFIIDEFSFADEQGKPTGVTVTPQGSGGTYATIGARIWLPPDTLGMIIDRGSDFPQDIQNQLLAYGSDIWHFRDDMNRVTTRSRNSYRGEYRGFEYITPRIRLTPRDLERTRLTRPASVHFICSPTRALQIISEIQEIEGWNPTTIFEPIPDRCIPEELPSLKAVLPYIAILSPNAEEALSLLSLPLIVTKSAVENAASELLKMGVGKENSGSVIIRSGALGAYVMTSDRKGRWIAAFWSSAENIDKVVDVTGGAGNSFLGGLAAGLSIANGNVYEASLYASVSASFTVQQLGLPHLTVDSNGVEEWNQDSPHRRLEVLRQRQDREIENKNH
;
A
#
# COMPACT_ATOMS: atom_id res chain seq x y z
N MET A 1 -18.84 1.42 14.83
CA MET A 1 -18.40 2.73 14.26
C MET A 1 -18.49 2.70 12.73
N ALA A 2 -18.40 3.87 12.05
CA ALA A 2 -18.33 3.89 10.59
C ALA A 2 -16.97 3.34 10.12
N ILE A 3 -16.98 2.55 9.06
CA ILE A 3 -15.76 2.01 8.46
C ILE A 3 -15.01 3.13 7.74
N ARG A 4 -13.77 3.36 8.11
CA ARG A 4 -12.92 4.42 7.55
C ARG A 4 -12.12 3.95 6.35
N PHE A 5 -11.68 2.68 6.36
CA PHE A 5 -10.84 2.15 5.31
C PHE A 5 -11.11 0.68 5.03
N VAL A 6 -11.14 0.32 3.73
CA VAL A 6 -11.15 -1.06 3.23
C VAL A 6 -10.18 -1.16 2.05
N THR A 7 -9.43 -2.26 1.98
CA THR A 7 -8.66 -2.61 0.79
C THR A 7 -9.35 -3.72 -0.02
N PHE A 8 -9.34 -3.60 -1.35
CA PHE A 8 -9.67 -4.69 -2.29
C PHE A 8 -8.44 -5.49 -2.71
N GLY A 9 -7.28 -5.21 -2.10
CA GLY A 9 -6.11 -6.08 -2.21
C GLY A 9 -6.42 -7.45 -1.63
N MET A 10 -6.12 -8.52 -2.38
CA MET A 10 -6.34 -9.90 -1.92
C MET A 10 -5.47 -10.21 -0.71
N PHE A 11 -5.95 -11.13 0.14
CA PHE A 11 -5.06 -11.88 1.02
C PHE A 11 -4.32 -12.94 0.19
N ILE A 12 -3.01 -13.04 0.40
CA ILE A 12 -2.12 -13.95 -0.30
C ILE A 12 -1.20 -14.59 0.74
N ILE A 13 -0.93 -15.87 0.62
CA ILE A 13 0.16 -16.54 1.35
C ILE A 13 1.39 -16.51 0.46
N ASP A 14 2.40 -15.73 0.85
CA ASP A 14 3.69 -15.68 0.15
C ASP A 14 4.59 -16.82 0.57
N GLU A 15 4.99 -17.63 -0.40
CA GLU A 15 6.05 -18.60 -0.28
C GLU A 15 7.36 -18.01 -0.81
N PHE A 16 8.48 -18.44 -0.24
CA PHE A 16 9.80 -17.93 -0.60
C PHE A 16 10.70 -19.06 -1.11
N SER A 17 11.41 -18.82 -2.21
CA SER A 17 12.44 -19.72 -2.70
C SER A 17 13.73 -18.97 -2.94
N PHE A 18 14.84 -19.53 -2.48
CA PHE A 18 16.16 -18.92 -2.56
C PHE A 18 17.11 -19.84 -3.31
N ALA A 19 17.75 -19.33 -4.36
CA ALA A 19 18.75 -20.03 -5.15
C ALA A 19 20.01 -19.18 -5.32
N ASP A 20 21.15 -19.83 -5.48
CA ASP A 20 22.38 -19.16 -5.88
C ASP A 20 22.33 -18.67 -7.35
N GLU A 21 23.38 -18.00 -7.81
CA GLU A 21 23.46 -17.50 -9.19
C GLU A 21 23.33 -18.62 -10.24
N GLN A 22 23.74 -19.84 -9.92
CA GLN A 22 23.66 -21.01 -10.77
C GLN A 22 22.28 -21.68 -10.74
N GLY A 23 21.37 -21.20 -9.84
CA GLY A 23 20.01 -21.71 -9.69
C GLY A 23 19.90 -22.91 -8.75
N LYS A 24 20.95 -23.22 -7.98
CA LYS A 24 20.92 -24.28 -6.96
C LYS A 24 20.26 -23.74 -5.68
N PRO A 25 19.31 -24.47 -5.09
CA PRO A 25 18.69 -24.07 -3.82
C PRO A 25 19.73 -23.83 -2.72
N THR A 26 19.62 -22.68 -2.03
CA THR A 26 20.56 -22.29 -0.94
C THR A 26 20.26 -23.01 0.38
N GLY A 27 19.11 -23.69 0.49
CA GLY A 27 18.63 -24.29 1.73
C GLY A 27 18.05 -23.29 2.74
N VAL A 28 18.01 -22.00 2.40
CA VAL A 28 17.31 -20.99 3.22
C VAL A 28 15.82 -21.25 3.16
N THR A 29 15.19 -21.36 4.32
CA THR A 29 13.74 -21.51 4.47
C THR A 29 13.17 -20.32 5.21
N VAL A 30 12.08 -19.75 4.69
CA VAL A 30 11.31 -18.68 5.33
C VAL A 30 9.87 -19.18 5.48
N THR A 31 9.31 -19.01 6.67
CA THR A 31 7.91 -19.36 6.92
C THR A 31 7.00 -18.54 5.99
N PRO A 32 6.01 -19.16 5.34
CA PRO A 32 5.04 -18.44 4.52
C PRO A 32 4.36 -17.33 5.32
N GLN A 33 4.17 -16.17 4.69
CA GLN A 33 3.64 -14.96 5.34
C GLN A 33 2.33 -14.54 4.71
N GLY A 34 1.41 -14.01 5.52
CA GLY A 34 0.25 -13.31 4.99
C GLY A 34 0.65 -11.97 4.36
N SER A 35 0.23 -11.75 3.11
CA SER A 35 0.68 -10.60 2.31
C SER A 35 -0.45 -9.94 1.49
N GLY A 36 -0.12 -9.23 0.45
CA GLY A 36 -1.05 -8.52 -0.41
C GLY A 36 -1.72 -7.37 0.31
N GLY A 37 -3.06 -7.31 0.25
CA GLY A 37 -3.86 -6.28 0.91
C GLY A 37 -3.70 -6.19 2.42
N THR A 38 -3.17 -7.23 3.07
CA THR A 38 -2.92 -7.26 4.51
C THR A 38 -1.98 -6.13 4.93
N TYR A 39 -0.94 -5.84 4.15
CA TYR A 39 -0.02 -4.74 4.44
C TYR A 39 -0.70 -3.38 4.41
N ALA A 40 -1.64 -3.15 3.47
CA ALA A 40 -2.42 -1.90 3.45
C ALA A 40 -3.31 -1.79 4.70
N THR A 41 -3.94 -2.89 5.08
CA THR A 41 -4.78 -2.93 6.28
C THR A 41 -3.97 -2.65 7.54
N ILE A 42 -2.79 -3.26 7.69
CA ILE A 42 -1.91 -3.04 8.84
C ILE A 42 -1.31 -1.63 8.82
N GLY A 43 -0.94 -1.09 7.64
CA GLY A 43 -0.50 0.29 7.52
C GLY A 43 -1.53 1.30 8.03
N ALA A 44 -2.83 1.04 7.82
CA ALA A 44 -3.91 1.83 8.39
C ALA A 44 -4.12 1.56 9.89
N ARG A 45 -3.95 0.28 10.34
CA ARG A 45 -4.12 -0.16 11.73
C ARG A 45 -3.14 0.49 12.69
N ILE A 46 -1.95 0.85 12.22
CA ILE A 46 -0.95 1.60 13.00
C ILE A 46 -1.54 2.91 13.57
N TRP A 47 -2.56 3.47 12.92
CA TRP A 47 -3.14 4.78 13.24
C TRP A 47 -4.60 4.75 13.66
N LEU A 48 -5.34 3.75 13.23
CA LEU A 48 -6.80 3.68 13.41
C LEU A 48 -7.19 2.44 14.23
N PRO A 49 -8.24 2.56 15.04
CA PRO A 49 -8.75 1.45 15.81
C PRO A 49 -9.31 0.34 14.90
N PRO A 50 -9.19 -0.94 15.32
CA PRO A 50 -9.49 -2.11 14.49
C PRO A 50 -10.94 -2.17 13.98
N ASP A 51 -11.92 -1.69 14.76
CA ASP A 51 -13.33 -1.70 14.42
C ASP A 51 -13.73 -0.70 13.31
N THR A 52 -12.81 0.21 12.94
CA THR A 52 -13.00 1.17 11.84
C THR A 52 -12.36 0.73 10.53
N LEU A 53 -11.71 -0.43 10.51
CA LEU A 53 -11.00 -0.98 9.37
C LEU A 53 -11.66 -2.25 8.85
N GLY A 54 -11.34 -2.61 7.61
CA GLY A 54 -11.81 -3.86 7.07
C GLY A 54 -10.98 -4.44 5.93
N MET A 55 -10.91 -5.76 5.94
CA MET A 55 -10.40 -6.55 4.84
C MET A 55 -11.15 -7.87 4.74
N ILE A 56 -11.51 -8.26 3.53
CA ILE A 56 -12.04 -9.60 3.26
C ILE A 56 -10.87 -10.56 3.06
N ILE A 57 -10.93 -11.71 3.74
CA ILE A 57 -9.96 -12.79 3.61
C ILE A 57 -10.67 -14.07 3.17
N ASP A 58 -10.40 -14.49 1.95
CA ASP A 58 -10.90 -15.74 1.40
C ASP A 58 -9.98 -16.90 1.82
N ARG A 59 -10.45 -17.72 2.78
CA ARG A 59 -9.72 -18.88 3.28
C ARG A 59 -10.09 -20.12 2.50
N GLY A 60 -9.07 -20.88 2.10
CA GLY A 60 -9.22 -22.23 1.58
C GLY A 60 -9.07 -23.28 2.66
N SER A 61 -9.16 -24.58 2.26
CA SER A 61 -9.02 -25.74 3.15
C SER A 61 -7.66 -25.85 3.85
N ASP A 62 -6.66 -25.13 3.36
CA ASP A 62 -5.26 -25.15 3.80
C ASP A 62 -4.82 -23.87 4.53
N PHE A 63 -5.77 -23.05 5.00
CA PHE A 63 -5.44 -21.77 5.65
C PHE A 63 -4.69 -22.02 6.97
N PRO A 64 -3.45 -21.48 7.14
CA PRO A 64 -2.63 -21.79 8.30
C PRO A 64 -3.17 -21.14 9.58
N GLN A 65 -3.25 -21.91 10.66
CA GLN A 65 -3.71 -21.44 11.97
C GLN A 65 -2.82 -20.35 12.55
N ASP A 66 -1.51 -20.44 12.33
CA ASP A 66 -0.55 -19.45 12.84
C ASP A 66 -0.76 -18.08 12.19
N ILE A 67 -1.03 -18.05 10.89
CA ILE A 67 -1.38 -16.82 10.17
C ILE A 67 -2.70 -16.25 10.71
N GLN A 68 -3.69 -17.11 10.95
CA GLN A 68 -4.95 -16.66 11.55
C GLN A 68 -4.73 -16.02 12.93
N ASN A 69 -3.95 -16.66 13.78
CA ASN A 69 -3.63 -16.15 15.12
C ASN A 69 -2.90 -14.79 15.03
N GLN A 70 -1.95 -14.66 14.10
CA GLN A 70 -1.25 -13.41 13.86
C GLN A 70 -2.22 -12.30 13.43
N LEU A 71 -3.11 -12.58 12.49
CA LEU A 71 -4.11 -11.60 12.03
C LEU A 71 -5.03 -11.15 13.18
N LEU A 72 -5.55 -12.09 13.96
CA LEU A 72 -6.43 -11.80 15.09
C LEU A 72 -5.74 -10.95 16.17
N ALA A 73 -4.42 -11.04 16.32
CA ALA A 73 -3.67 -10.22 17.27
C ALA A 73 -3.68 -8.72 16.94
N TYR A 74 -3.91 -8.34 15.68
CA TYR A 74 -4.07 -6.93 15.29
C TYR A 74 -5.47 -6.36 15.58
N GLY A 75 -6.42 -7.22 15.90
CA GLY A 75 -7.82 -6.91 16.19
C GLY A 75 -8.76 -7.80 15.38
N SER A 76 -9.63 -8.53 16.07
CA SER A 76 -10.58 -9.46 15.45
C SER A 76 -11.57 -8.77 14.51
N ASP A 77 -11.91 -7.51 14.81
CA ASP A 77 -12.91 -6.75 14.05
C ASP A 77 -12.45 -6.33 12.65
N ILE A 78 -11.16 -6.41 12.35
CA ILE A 78 -10.64 -6.02 11.03
C ILE A 78 -11.08 -7.00 9.95
N TRP A 79 -11.09 -8.29 10.26
CA TRP A 79 -11.09 -9.37 9.29
C TRP A 79 -12.49 -9.90 9.02
N HIS A 80 -12.90 -9.90 7.77
CA HIS A 80 -14.10 -10.58 7.31
C HIS A 80 -13.69 -11.87 6.59
N PHE A 81 -13.66 -12.98 7.32
CA PHE A 81 -13.31 -14.28 6.76
C PHE A 81 -14.45 -14.85 5.94
N ARG A 82 -14.13 -15.33 4.72
CA ARG A 82 -15.02 -16.12 3.88
C ARG A 82 -14.35 -17.47 3.62
N ASP A 83 -15.05 -18.55 3.90
CA ASP A 83 -14.51 -19.91 3.81
C ASP A 83 -15.01 -20.60 2.54
N ASP A 84 -14.07 -21.19 1.77
CA ASP A 84 -14.36 -22.09 0.67
C ASP A 84 -13.45 -23.33 0.76
N MET A 85 -14.01 -24.40 1.30
CA MET A 85 -13.28 -25.65 1.53
C MET A 85 -13.02 -26.46 0.24
N ASN A 86 -13.57 -26.04 -0.92
CA ASN A 86 -13.37 -26.70 -2.21
C ASN A 86 -12.11 -26.18 -2.94
N ARG A 87 -11.37 -25.24 -2.36
CA ARG A 87 -10.14 -24.69 -2.91
C ARG A 87 -9.05 -24.56 -1.86
N VAL A 88 -7.83 -24.28 -2.30
CA VAL A 88 -6.74 -23.83 -1.45
C VAL A 88 -6.72 -22.30 -1.37
N THR A 89 -6.12 -21.76 -0.32
CA THR A 89 -5.92 -20.31 -0.14
C THR A 89 -5.05 -19.75 -1.26
N THR A 90 -5.29 -18.50 -1.66
CA THR A 90 -4.47 -17.84 -2.68
C THR A 90 -3.02 -17.75 -2.22
N ARG A 91 -2.11 -18.25 -3.09
CA ARG A 91 -0.66 -18.30 -2.84
C ARG A 91 0.11 -17.67 -3.96
N SER A 92 1.23 -17.07 -3.60
CA SER A 92 2.26 -16.62 -4.54
C SER A 92 3.63 -17.17 -4.14
N ARG A 93 4.56 -17.16 -5.08
CA ARG A 93 5.96 -17.49 -4.85
C ARG A 93 6.84 -16.30 -5.17
N ASN A 94 7.64 -15.90 -4.19
CA ASN A 94 8.73 -14.95 -4.34
C ASN A 94 10.02 -15.74 -4.53
N SER A 95 10.65 -15.63 -5.69
CA SER A 95 11.88 -16.35 -6.04
C SER A 95 13.05 -15.38 -6.05
N TYR A 96 14.12 -15.72 -5.32
CA TYR A 96 15.34 -14.94 -5.22
C TYR A 96 16.49 -15.77 -5.81
N ARG A 97 17.19 -15.22 -6.82
CA ARG A 97 18.34 -15.84 -7.44
C ARG A 97 19.42 -14.77 -7.69
N GLY A 98 20.44 -14.73 -6.83
CA GLY A 98 21.37 -13.61 -6.80
C GLY A 98 20.60 -12.29 -6.61
N GLU A 99 20.78 -11.34 -7.52
CA GLU A 99 20.05 -10.08 -7.52
C GLU A 99 18.65 -10.15 -8.19
N TYR A 100 18.36 -11.27 -8.88
CA TYR A 100 17.08 -11.43 -9.56
C TYR A 100 15.98 -11.80 -8.58
N ARG A 101 14.86 -11.10 -8.69
CA ARG A 101 13.62 -11.40 -7.98
C ARG A 101 12.51 -11.72 -8.98
N GLY A 102 11.89 -12.90 -8.82
CA GLY A 102 10.67 -13.29 -9.52
C GLY A 102 9.47 -13.31 -8.59
N PHE A 103 8.29 -13.05 -9.15
CA PHE A 103 7.01 -13.18 -8.46
C PHE A 103 6.01 -13.88 -9.37
N GLU A 104 5.35 -14.92 -8.85
CA GLU A 104 4.29 -15.63 -9.58
C GLU A 104 3.15 -16.05 -8.66
N TYR A 105 1.92 -16.05 -9.16
CA TYR A 105 0.81 -16.68 -8.46
C TYR A 105 0.81 -18.18 -8.75
N ILE A 106 0.81 -19.00 -7.70
CA ILE A 106 0.80 -20.47 -7.83
C ILE A 106 -0.59 -21.07 -7.62
N THR A 107 -1.58 -20.24 -7.27
CA THR A 107 -2.99 -20.62 -7.18
C THR A 107 -3.89 -19.58 -7.87
N PRO A 108 -5.14 -19.91 -8.21
CA PRO A 108 -6.09 -18.96 -8.77
C PRO A 108 -6.32 -17.74 -7.85
N ARG A 109 -6.37 -16.56 -8.45
CA ARG A 109 -6.61 -15.29 -7.77
C ARG A 109 -8.10 -15.04 -7.56
N ILE A 110 -8.49 -14.68 -6.33
CA ILE A 110 -9.84 -14.15 -6.05
C ILE A 110 -9.73 -12.63 -5.99
N ARG A 111 -10.41 -11.97 -6.91
CA ARG A 111 -10.38 -10.52 -7.05
C ARG A 111 -11.60 -9.92 -6.40
N LEU A 112 -11.37 -9.13 -5.34
CA LEU A 112 -12.41 -8.43 -4.61
C LEU A 112 -12.94 -7.22 -5.38
N THR A 113 -14.20 -6.90 -5.18
CA THR A 113 -14.90 -5.75 -5.77
C THR A 113 -15.79 -5.06 -4.72
N PRO A 114 -16.33 -3.87 -4.99
CA PRO A 114 -17.31 -3.23 -4.12
C PRO A 114 -18.50 -4.10 -3.75
N ARG A 115 -18.98 -4.97 -4.66
CA ARG A 115 -20.09 -5.89 -4.41
C ARG A 115 -19.80 -6.92 -3.32
N ASP A 116 -18.52 -7.28 -3.12
CA ASP A 116 -18.12 -8.17 -2.03
C ASP A 116 -18.33 -7.56 -0.64
N LEU A 117 -18.46 -6.24 -0.53
CA LEU A 117 -18.76 -5.55 0.73
C LEU A 117 -20.24 -5.57 1.08
N GLU A 118 -21.12 -5.88 0.12
CA GLU A 118 -22.56 -5.93 0.35
C GLU A 118 -22.90 -6.94 1.45
N ARG A 119 -23.85 -6.56 2.32
CA ARG A 119 -24.30 -7.40 3.46
C ARG A 119 -23.20 -7.76 4.47
N THR A 120 -22.06 -7.08 4.41
CA THR A 120 -21.03 -7.16 5.45
C THR A 120 -21.03 -5.88 6.30
N ARG A 121 -20.36 -5.91 7.45
CA ARG A 121 -20.13 -4.69 8.22
C ARG A 121 -19.23 -3.68 7.49
N LEU A 122 -18.53 -4.10 6.43
CA LEU A 122 -17.57 -3.31 5.68
C LEU A 122 -18.21 -2.46 4.58
N THR A 123 -19.52 -2.44 4.50
CA THR A 123 -20.26 -1.68 3.50
C THR A 123 -19.98 -0.18 3.59
N ARG A 124 -19.85 0.50 2.45
CA ARG A 124 -19.68 1.95 2.30
C ARG A 124 -18.54 2.56 3.15
N PRO A 125 -17.31 2.03 3.10
CA PRO A 125 -16.18 2.65 3.79
C PRO A 125 -15.91 4.06 3.26
N ALA A 126 -15.33 4.93 4.11
CA ALA A 126 -14.99 6.31 3.75
C ALA A 126 -13.85 6.38 2.72
N SER A 127 -12.94 5.41 2.73
CA SER A 127 -11.88 5.27 1.73
C SER A 127 -11.68 3.82 1.31
N VAL A 128 -11.32 3.63 0.04
CA VAL A 128 -11.01 2.33 -0.56
C VAL A 128 -9.67 2.34 -1.26
N HIS A 129 -8.90 1.29 -1.04
CA HIS A 129 -7.64 1.05 -1.74
C HIS A 129 -7.79 -0.17 -2.66
N PHE A 130 -7.26 -0.07 -3.86
CA PHE A 130 -7.21 -1.19 -4.80
C PHE A 130 -5.93 -1.17 -5.62
N ILE A 131 -5.37 -2.38 -5.80
CA ILE A 131 -4.20 -2.65 -6.62
C ILE A 131 -4.61 -3.56 -7.79
N CYS A 132 -4.60 -3.03 -9.00
CA CYS A 132 -5.09 -3.76 -10.17
C CYS A 132 -4.68 -3.08 -11.49
N SER A 133 -5.07 -3.69 -12.64
CA SER A 133 -4.95 -3.03 -13.93
C SER A 133 -5.91 -1.82 -14.05
N PRO A 134 -5.60 -0.84 -14.92
CA PRO A 134 -6.51 0.27 -15.21
C PRO A 134 -7.91 -0.17 -15.64
N THR A 135 -8.02 -1.18 -16.49
CA THR A 135 -9.32 -1.75 -16.92
C THR A 135 -10.13 -2.28 -15.75
N ARG A 136 -9.49 -2.95 -14.78
CA ARG A 136 -10.18 -3.42 -13.58
C ARG A 136 -10.54 -2.28 -12.64
N ALA A 137 -9.73 -1.25 -12.55
CA ALA A 137 -10.06 -0.05 -11.80
C ALA A 137 -11.34 0.61 -12.32
N LEU A 138 -11.55 0.65 -13.64
CA LEU A 138 -12.83 1.12 -14.22
C LEU A 138 -14.02 0.26 -13.76
N GLN A 139 -13.87 -1.06 -13.68
CA GLN A 139 -14.93 -1.93 -13.16
C GLN A 139 -15.24 -1.62 -11.68
N ILE A 140 -14.22 -1.47 -10.84
CA ILE A 140 -14.38 -1.10 -9.43
C ILE A 140 -15.12 0.23 -9.30
N ILE A 141 -14.72 1.23 -10.06
CA ILE A 141 -15.36 2.54 -10.07
C ILE A 141 -16.82 2.46 -10.52
N SER A 142 -17.11 1.69 -11.58
CA SER A 142 -18.50 1.47 -12.04
C SER A 142 -19.38 0.90 -10.93
N GLU A 143 -18.89 -0.12 -10.22
CA GLU A 143 -19.63 -0.72 -9.09
C GLU A 143 -19.79 0.25 -7.90
N ILE A 144 -18.81 1.13 -7.62
CA ILE A 144 -18.94 2.18 -6.62
C ILE A 144 -20.06 3.15 -7.01
N GLN A 145 -20.12 3.57 -8.29
CA GLN A 145 -21.11 4.52 -8.80
C GLN A 145 -22.55 3.95 -8.82
N GLU A 146 -22.71 2.64 -8.90
CA GLU A 146 -24.02 1.96 -8.79
C GLU A 146 -24.61 2.07 -7.36
N ILE A 147 -23.78 2.34 -6.34
CA ILE A 147 -24.24 2.42 -4.95
C ILE A 147 -24.59 3.86 -4.61
N GLU A 148 -25.89 4.16 -4.56
CA GLU A 148 -26.38 5.51 -4.28
C GLU A 148 -25.83 6.08 -2.97
N GLY A 149 -25.31 7.31 -3.03
CA GLY A 149 -24.80 8.05 -1.87
C GLY A 149 -23.46 7.55 -1.32
N TRP A 150 -22.76 6.66 -2.01
CA TRP A 150 -21.44 6.22 -1.61
C TRP A 150 -20.36 6.85 -2.50
N ASN A 151 -19.58 7.77 -1.93
CA ASN A 151 -18.50 8.49 -2.61
C ASN A 151 -17.20 8.38 -1.80
N PRO A 152 -16.52 7.22 -1.82
CA PRO A 152 -15.31 7.02 -1.05
C PRO A 152 -14.12 7.77 -1.65
N THR A 153 -13.14 8.09 -0.81
CA THR A 153 -11.81 8.45 -1.30
C THR A 153 -11.16 7.22 -1.94
N THR A 154 -10.97 7.25 -3.25
CA THR A 154 -10.39 6.15 -4.03
C THR A 154 -8.87 6.29 -4.09
N ILE A 155 -8.15 5.25 -3.64
CA ILE A 155 -6.68 5.17 -3.67
C ILE A 155 -6.32 4.04 -4.64
N PHE A 156 -5.79 4.40 -5.80
CA PHE A 156 -5.46 3.46 -6.86
C PHE A 156 -3.96 3.24 -6.98
N GLU A 157 -3.56 1.99 -6.82
CA GLU A 157 -2.22 1.48 -7.08
C GLU A 157 -2.25 0.64 -8.37
N PRO A 158 -1.66 1.11 -9.47
CA PRO A 158 -1.55 0.29 -10.67
C PRO A 158 -0.65 -0.92 -10.40
N ILE A 159 -1.06 -2.10 -10.87
CA ILE A 159 -0.28 -3.34 -10.67
C ILE A 159 0.95 -3.36 -11.60
N PRO A 160 2.14 -3.78 -11.11
CA PRO A 160 3.41 -3.66 -11.86
C PRO A 160 3.38 -4.22 -13.28
N ASP A 161 2.83 -5.42 -13.47
CA ASP A 161 2.76 -6.10 -14.78
C ASP A 161 1.85 -5.41 -15.80
N ARG A 162 1.10 -4.39 -15.38
CA ARG A 162 0.23 -3.56 -16.22
C ARG A 162 0.65 -2.09 -16.25
N CYS A 163 1.82 -1.77 -15.71
CA CYS A 163 2.43 -0.44 -15.82
C CYS A 163 3.26 -0.35 -17.11
N ILE A 164 2.59 -0.50 -18.23
CA ILE A 164 3.15 -0.46 -19.58
C ILE A 164 2.44 0.63 -20.41
N PRO A 165 3.10 1.19 -21.45
CA PRO A 165 2.55 2.29 -22.23
C PRO A 165 1.20 1.96 -22.89
N GLU A 166 0.97 0.70 -23.23
CA GLU A 166 -0.29 0.22 -23.83
C GLU A 166 -1.49 0.36 -22.93
N GLU A 167 -1.28 0.39 -21.60
CA GLU A 167 -2.35 0.61 -20.61
C GLU A 167 -2.68 2.11 -20.37
N LEU A 168 -1.88 3.02 -20.92
CA LEU A 168 -2.08 4.46 -20.72
C LEU A 168 -3.47 4.98 -21.15
N PRO A 169 -4.06 4.51 -22.28
CA PRO A 169 -5.43 4.88 -22.62
C PRO A 169 -6.46 4.46 -21.57
N SER A 170 -6.36 3.23 -21.06
CA SER A 170 -7.24 2.73 -20.00
C SER A 170 -7.02 3.46 -18.68
N LEU A 171 -5.77 3.82 -18.38
CA LEU A 171 -5.44 4.64 -17.21
C LEU A 171 -6.12 6.02 -17.32
N LYS A 172 -5.97 6.73 -18.46
CA LYS A 172 -6.61 8.02 -18.67
C LYS A 172 -8.14 7.96 -18.52
N ALA A 173 -8.76 6.87 -18.92
CA ALA A 173 -10.19 6.70 -18.79
C ALA A 173 -10.67 6.60 -17.33
N VAL A 174 -9.87 6.05 -16.43
CA VAL A 174 -10.23 5.89 -15.02
C VAL A 174 -9.82 7.07 -14.15
N LEU A 175 -8.77 7.82 -14.53
CA LEU A 175 -8.19 8.90 -13.71
C LEU A 175 -9.21 9.94 -13.21
N PRO A 176 -10.25 10.38 -13.97
CA PRO A 176 -11.24 11.34 -13.47
C PRO A 176 -12.03 10.87 -12.23
N TYR A 177 -12.01 9.57 -11.95
CA TYR A 177 -12.73 8.98 -10.81
C TYR A 177 -11.81 8.57 -9.66
N ILE A 178 -10.50 8.81 -9.80
CA ILE A 178 -9.48 8.43 -8.82
C ILE A 178 -9.08 9.65 -8.00
N ALA A 179 -9.32 9.61 -6.69
CA ALA A 179 -8.89 10.68 -5.81
C ALA A 179 -7.36 10.70 -5.66
N ILE A 180 -6.73 9.53 -5.56
CA ILE A 180 -5.27 9.41 -5.43
C ILE A 180 -4.76 8.31 -6.36
N LEU A 181 -3.89 8.68 -7.28
CA LEU A 181 -3.08 7.76 -8.09
C LEU A 181 -1.71 7.60 -7.44
N SER A 182 -1.33 6.35 -7.11
CA SER A 182 -0.04 6.12 -6.47
C SER A 182 0.73 4.93 -7.05
N PRO A 183 1.41 5.12 -8.17
CA PRO A 183 2.43 4.17 -8.65
C PRO A 183 3.71 4.28 -7.81
N ASN A 184 4.61 3.28 -7.95
CA ASN A 184 6.01 3.50 -7.60
C ASN A 184 6.75 4.25 -8.74
N ALA A 185 8.02 4.63 -8.52
CA ALA A 185 8.79 5.40 -9.48
C ALA A 185 8.98 4.67 -10.81
N GLU A 186 9.32 3.39 -10.78
CA GLU A 186 9.55 2.59 -11.98
C GLU A 186 8.24 2.38 -12.76
N GLU A 187 7.14 2.12 -12.06
CA GLU A 187 5.81 2.01 -12.64
C GLU A 187 5.38 3.29 -13.34
N ALA A 188 5.59 4.45 -12.70
CA ALA A 188 5.27 5.75 -13.27
C ALA A 188 6.09 6.05 -14.53
N LEU A 189 7.40 5.78 -14.50
CA LEU A 189 8.29 5.96 -15.64
C LEU A 189 7.92 5.02 -16.79
N SER A 190 7.64 3.76 -16.49
CA SER A 190 7.25 2.76 -17.49
C SER A 190 5.94 3.12 -18.20
N LEU A 191 4.90 3.50 -17.45
CA LEU A 191 3.61 3.96 -17.99
C LEU A 191 3.79 5.12 -19.00
N LEU A 192 4.73 6.00 -18.74
CA LEU A 192 5.01 7.18 -19.56
C LEU A 192 6.07 6.97 -20.66
N SER A 193 6.55 5.73 -20.84
CA SER A 193 7.66 5.43 -21.77
C SER A 193 8.92 6.25 -21.49
N LEU A 194 9.17 6.60 -20.24
CA LEU A 194 10.37 7.31 -19.81
C LEU A 194 11.50 6.33 -19.47
N PRO A 195 12.78 6.75 -19.54
CA PRO A 195 13.89 5.92 -19.10
C PRO A 195 13.71 5.47 -17.64
N LEU A 196 13.94 4.19 -17.33
CA LEU A 196 13.82 3.62 -16.00
C LEU A 196 15.01 4.00 -15.09
N ILE A 197 15.35 5.29 -15.06
CA ILE A 197 16.40 5.87 -14.23
C ILE A 197 15.72 6.73 -13.15
N VAL A 198 15.63 6.17 -11.96
CA VAL A 198 14.93 6.80 -10.84
C VAL A 198 15.80 7.93 -10.27
N THR A 199 15.42 9.16 -10.56
CA THR A 199 15.96 10.39 -9.96
C THR A 199 14.83 11.28 -9.48
N LYS A 200 15.10 12.22 -8.56
CA LYS A 200 14.08 13.17 -8.09
C LYS A 200 13.44 13.92 -9.27
N SER A 201 14.25 14.41 -10.20
CA SER A 201 13.77 15.14 -11.38
C SER A 201 12.89 14.29 -12.29
N ALA A 202 13.26 13.01 -12.54
CA ALA A 202 12.46 12.10 -13.34
C ALA A 202 11.10 11.81 -12.68
N VAL A 203 11.08 11.61 -11.37
CA VAL A 203 9.86 11.39 -10.58
C VAL A 203 8.96 12.63 -10.58
N GLU A 204 9.53 13.82 -10.39
CA GLU A 204 8.79 15.11 -10.44
C GLU A 204 8.16 15.33 -11.81
N ASN A 205 8.91 15.04 -12.88
CA ASN A 205 8.38 15.13 -14.25
C ASN A 205 7.26 14.10 -14.47
N ALA A 206 7.44 12.86 -14.07
CA ALA A 206 6.43 11.82 -14.20
C ALA A 206 5.14 12.17 -13.43
N ALA A 207 5.25 12.70 -12.22
CA ALA A 207 4.10 13.15 -11.43
C ALA A 207 3.34 14.28 -12.15
N SER A 208 4.07 15.25 -12.72
CA SER A 208 3.48 16.34 -13.49
C SER A 208 2.73 15.84 -14.71
N GLU A 209 3.32 14.92 -15.49
CA GLU A 209 2.67 14.36 -16.66
C GLU A 209 1.42 13.54 -16.31
N LEU A 210 1.47 12.71 -15.27
CA LEU A 210 0.31 11.95 -14.80
C LEU A 210 -0.80 12.88 -14.30
N LEU A 211 -0.46 13.92 -13.55
CA LEU A 211 -1.46 14.87 -13.03
C LEU A 211 -2.16 15.65 -14.15
N LYS A 212 -1.43 16.05 -15.20
CA LYS A 212 -1.97 16.72 -16.39
C LYS A 212 -3.00 15.88 -17.15
N MET A 213 -3.01 14.56 -16.97
CA MET A 213 -3.99 13.66 -17.58
C MET A 213 -5.37 13.75 -16.92
N GLY A 214 -5.50 14.48 -15.80
CA GLY A 214 -6.78 14.73 -15.15
C GLY A 214 -7.10 13.73 -14.06
N VAL A 215 -6.45 13.84 -12.91
CA VAL A 215 -6.70 12.98 -11.73
C VAL A 215 -7.79 13.58 -10.84
N GLY A 216 -8.81 12.77 -10.53
CA GLY A 216 -9.93 13.17 -9.69
C GLY A 216 -11.00 14.00 -10.41
N LYS A 217 -12.14 14.09 -9.76
CA LYS A 217 -13.24 14.89 -10.27
C LYS A 217 -12.79 16.36 -10.44
N GLU A 218 -12.98 16.90 -11.64
CA GLU A 218 -12.57 18.28 -11.95
C GLU A 218 -11.07 18.55 -11.68
N ASN A 219 -10.21 17.54 -11.85
CA ASN A 219 -8.77 17.57 -11.59
C ASN A 219 -8.38 17.87 -10.13
N SER A 220 -9.25 17.57 -9.16
CA SER A 220 -9.00 17.81 -7.74
C SER A 220 -8.20 16.69 -7.05
N GLY A 221 -7.83 15.66 -7.78
CA GLY A 221 -7.09 14.53 -7.23
C GLY A 221 -5.59 14.80 -7.05
N SER A 222 -4.89 13.74 -6.61
CA SER A 222 -3.46 13.80 -6.29
C SER A 222 -2.70 12.68 -6.97
N VAL A 223 -1.44 12.94 -7.31
CA VAL A 223 -0.46 11.93 -7.72
C VAL A 223 0.59 11.79 -6.62
N ILE A 224 0.83 10.57 -6.16
CA ILE A 224 1.85 10.25 -5.16
C ILE A 224 2.75 9.17 -5.74
N ILE A 225 3.99 9.51 -6.07
CA ILE A 225 4.96 8.54 -6.59
C ILE A 225 5.87 8.07 -5.46
N ARG A 226 5.77 6.80 -5.11
CA ARG A 226 6.58 6.14 -4.09
C ARG A 226 7.95 5.79 -4.67
N SER A 227 9.02 6.23 -4.04
CA SER A 227 10.39 6.21 -4.63
C SER A 227 11.44 5.59 -3.70
N GLY A 228 11.06 4.58 -2.92
CA GLY A 228 11.96 3.86 -2.01
C GLY A 228 12.69 4.79 -1.04
N ALA A 229 14.02 4.74 -0.99
CA ALA A 229 14.84 5.56 -0.10
C ALA A 229 14.75 7.07 -0.38
N LEU A 230 14.33 7.48 -1.59
CA LEU A 230 14.07 8.89 -1.90
C LEU A 230 12.82 9.43 -1.21
N GLY A 231 11.96 8.54 -0.70
CA GLY A 231 10.68 8.88 -0.12
C GLY A 231 9.53 8.84 -1.12
N ALA A 232 8.60 9.76 -1.01
CA ALA A 232 7.45 9.88 -1.92
C ALA A 232 7.29 11.32 -2.42
N TYR A 233 7.02 11.49 -3.71
CA TYR A 233 6.70 12.79 -4.27
C TYR A 233 5.19 12.95 -4.37
N VAL A 234 4.65 13.97 -3.73
CA VAL A 234 3.23 14.28 -3.66
C VAL A 234 2.94 15.51 -4.48
N MET A 235 2.00 15.43 -5.40
CA MET A 235 1.60 16.54 -6.26
C MET A 235 0.09 16.63 -6.38
N THR A 236 -0.43 17.85 -6.27
CA THR A 236 -1.84 18.23 -6.45
C THR A 236 -1.94 19.35 -7.46
N SER A 237 -3.12 19.57 -8.03
CA SER A 237 -3.32 20.64 -9.03
C SER A 237 -3.23 22.04 -8.44
N ASP A 238 -3.52 22.20 -7.15
CA ASP A 238 -3.59 23.49 -6.45
C ASP A 238 -2.30 23.90 -5.75
N ARG A 239 -1.31 22.99 -5.64
CA ARG A 239 -0.07 23.23 -4.90
C ARG A 239 1.15 22.70 -5.63
N LYS A 240 2.30 23.34 -5.37
CA LYS A 240 3.61 22.81 -5.76
C LYS A 240 3.81 21.40 -5.19
N GLY A 241 4.36 20.51 -6.04
CA GLY A 241 4.75 19.19 -5.58
C GLY A 241 5.78 19.24 -4.44
N ARG A 242 5.73 18.25 -3.56
CA ARG A 242 6.59 18.16 -2.37
C ARG A 242 7.10 16.73 -2.17
N TRP A 243 8.38 16.61 -1.85
CA TRP A 243 8.96 15.38 -1.37
C TRP A 243 8.63 15.17 0.11
N ILE A 244 8.18 13.98 0.43
CA ILE A 244 8.04 13.47 1.79
C ILE A 244 9.15 12.45 1.98
N ALA A 245 10.03 12.66 2.96
CA ALA A 245 11.18 11.81 3.18
C ALA A 245 10.77 10.38 3.59
N ALA A 246 11.54 9.39 3.17
CA ALA A 246 11.47 8.07 3.79
C ALA A 246 11.96 8.16 5.25
N PHE A 247 11.32 7.43 6.16
CA PHE A 247 11.74 7.48 7.57
C PHE A 247 13.17 6.93 7.73
N TRP A 248 13.47 5.79 7.13
CA TRP A 248 14.80 5.19 7.05
C TRP A 248 15.50 5.61 5.75
N SER A 249 16.16 6.75 5.75
CA SER A 249 16.78 7.32 4.55
C SER A 249 18.28 7.61 4.67
N SER A 250 18.84 7.53 5.87
CA SER A 250 20.28 7.80 6.10
C SER A 250 21.10 6.50 6.04
N ALA A 251 22.38 6.63 5.65
CA ALA A 251 23.32 5.52 5.65
C ALA A 251 23.49 4.90 7.07
N GLU A 252 23.28 5.69 8.10
CA GLU A 252 23.36 5.25 9.50
C GLU A 252 22.23 4.30 9.92
N ASN A 253 21.14 4.25 9.16
CA ASN A 253 19.96 3.45 9.47
C ASN A 253 19.65 2.39 8.40
N ILE A 254 20.56 2.13 7.47
CA ILE A 254 20.35 1.15 6.40
C ILE A 254 20.21 -0.28 6.95
N ASP A 255 20.84 -0.55 8.09
CA ASP A 255 20.73 -1.81 8.84
C ASP A 255 19.31 -2.07 9.38
N LYS A 256 18.47 -1.04 9.47
CA LYS A 256 17.06 -1.14 9.87
C LYS A 256 16.14 -1.57 8.72
N VAL A 257 16.64 -1.56 7.49
CA VAL A 257 15.86 -1.91 6.30
C VAL A 257 16.19 -3.34 5.90
N VAL A 258 15.28 -4.26 6.18
CA VAL A 258 15.43 -5.70 5.92
C VAL A 258 14.75 -6.07 4.60
N ASP A 259 13.54 -5.55 4.35
CA ASP A 259 12.78 -5.85 3.15
C ASP A 259 12.01 -4.64 2.62
N VAL A 260 12.46 -4.08 1.51
CA VAL A 260 11.78 -2.97 0.82
C VAL A 260 10.70 -3.44 -0.15
N THR A 261 10.65 -4.73 -0.47
CA THR A 261 9.84 -5.29 -1.54
C THR A 261 8.58 -6.00 -1.03
N GLY A 262 8.58 -6.38 0.24
CA GLY A 262 7.55 -7.20 0.88
C GLY A 262 6.36 -6.41 1.44
N GLY A 263 5.79 -5.45 0.70
CA GLY A 263 4.54 -4.81 1.12
C GLY A 263 4.66 -3.38 1.65
N ALA A 264 5.86 -2.77 1.64
CA ALA A 264 6.07 -1.38 2.09
C ALA A 264 5.19 -0.38 1.33
N GLY A 265 5.00 -0.57 0.02
CA GLY A 265 4.10 0.23 -0.81
C GLY A 265 2.65 0.15 -0.36
N ASN A 266 2.15 -1.06 -0.14
CA ASN A 266 0.79 -1.28 0.37
C ASN A 266 0.62 -0.66 1.78
N SER A 267 1.60 -0.86 2.68
CA SER A 267 1.58 -0.28 4.02
C SER A 267 1.57 1.26 3.98
N PHE A 268 2.35 1.86 3.07
CA PHE A 268 2.31 3.29 2.80
C PHE A 268 0.89 3.75 2.45
N LEU A 269 0.20 3.05 1.53
CA LEU A 269 -1.15 3.45 1.09
C LEU A 269 -2.21 3.25 2.18
N GLY A 270 -2.08 2.24 3.02
CA GLY A 270 -2.91 2.10 4.21
C GLY A 270 -2.68 3.24 5.21
N GLY A 271 -1.43 3.57 5.49
CA GLY A 271 -1.07 4.72 6.33
C GLY A 271 -1.53 6.05 5.75
N LEU A 272 -1.50 6.20 4.41
CA LEU A 272 -2.04 7.35 3.70
C LEU A 272 -3.56 7.49 3.94
N ALA A 273 -4.30 6.40 3.78
CA ALA A 273 -5.75 6.40 4.01
C ALA A 273 -6.10 6.81 5.45
N ALA A 274 -5.37 6.27 6.43
CA ALA A 274 -5.51 6.65 7.83
C ALA A 274 -5.15 8.13 8.05
N GLY A 275 -4.03 8.58 7.51
CA GLY A 275 -3.58 9.96 7.58
C GLY A 275 -4.58 10.95 6.98
N LEU A 276 -5.20 10.62 5.84
CA LEU A 276 -6.27 11.44 5.25
C LEU A 276 -7.46 11.61 6.19
N SER A 277 -7.85 10.52 6.86
CA SER A 277 -8.93 10.55 7.85
C SER A 277 -8.59 11.41 9.09
N ILE A 278 -7.33 11.41 9.53
CA ILE A 278 -6.84 12.14 10.71
C ILE A 278 -6.56 13.61 10.37
N ALA A 279 -5.97 13.88 9.21
CA ALA A 279 -5.55 15.20 8.76
C ALA A 279 -6.60 15.92 7.90
N ASN A 280 -7.89 15.56 8.01
CA ASN A 280 -8.99 16.20 7.31
C ASN A 280 -8.75 16.35 5.78
N GLY A 281 -8.24 15.31 5.15
CA GLY A 281 -8.00 15.25 3.71
C GLY A 281 -6.69 15.92 3.24
N ASN A 282 -5.86 16.46 4.13
CA ASN A 282 -4.57 17.03 3.74
C ASN A 282 -3.61 15.92 3.29
N VAL A 283 -3.40 15.79 1.99
CA VAL A 283 -2.61 14.71 1.38
C VAL A 283 -1.12 14.79 1.74
N TYR A 284 -0.57 15.98 1.93
CA TYR A 284 0.84 16.16 2.31
C TYR A 284 1.08 15.68 3.74
N GLU A 285 0.21 16.08 4.66
CA GLU A 285 0.25 15.62 6.05
C GLU A 285 -0.01 14.10 6.13
N ALA A 286 -1.02 13.60 5.41
CA ALA A 286 -1.31 12.17 5.34
C ALA A 286 -0.14 11.33 4.83
N SER A 287 0.69 11.89 3.96
CA SER A 287 1.87 11.20 3.43
C SER A 287 3.00 11.04 4.46
N LEU A 288 3.03 11.83 5.53
CA LEU A 288 3.91 11.59 6.68
C LEU A 288 3.48 10.33 7.44
N TYR A 289 2.17 10.18 7.70
CA TYR A 289 1.60 8.96 8.29
C TYR A 289 1.92 7.73 7.43
N ALA A 290 1.81 7.88 6.12
CA ALA A 290 2.12 6.85 5.14
C ALA A 290 3.60 6.40 5.21
N SER A 291 4.53 7.37 5.24
CA SER A 291 5.97 7.10 5.34
C SER A 291 6.32 6.39 6.65
N VAL A 292 5.68 6.77 7.75
CA VAL A 292 5.86 6.10 9.04
C VAL A 292 5.31 4.68 9.01
N SER A 293 4.12 4.43 8.42
CA SER A 293 3.59 3.07 8.28
C SER A 293 4.53 2.16 7.49
N ALA A 294 5.03 2.64 6.36
CA ALA A 294 6.01 1.91 5.56
C ALA A 294 7.29 1.60 6.35
N SER A 295 7.72 2.52 7.24
CA SER A 295 8.93 2.36 8.04
C SER A 295 8.88 1.19 9.02
N PHE A 296 7.71 0.81 9.48
CA PHE A 296 7.54 -0.38 10.32
C PHE A 296 7.58 -1.67 9.48
N THR A 297 7.06 -1.63 8.26
CA THR A 297 7.00 -2.79 7.37
C THR A 297 8.38 -3.19 6.85
N VAL A 298 9.23 -2.24 6.51
CA VAL A 298 10.56 -2.55 5.92
C VAL A 298 11.57 -3.13 6.93
N GLN A 299 11.25 -3.19 8.22
CA GLN A 299 12.18 -3.65 9.25
C GLN A 299 12.29 -5.17 9.38
N GLN A 300 11.40 -5.93 8.75
CA GLN A 300 11.39 -7.40 8.79
C GLN A 300 10.72 -7.98 7.56
N LEU A 301 10.90 -9.27 7.35
CA LEU A 301 10.01 -10.05 6.48
C LEU A 301 8.66 -10.26 7.19
N GLY A 302 7.57 -10.02 6.46
CA GLY A 302 6.21 -10.14 7.02
C GLY A 302 5.70 -8.88 7.71
N LEU A 303 4.64 -9.04 8.48
CA LEU A 303 3.92 -7.94 9.12
C LEU A 303 4.66 -7.40 10.35
N PRO A 304 4.58 -6.08 10.63
CA PRO A 304 5.16 -5.50 11.84
C PRO A 304 4.53 -6.08 13.12
N HIS A 305 5.33 -6.24 14.15
CA HIS A 305 4.86 -6.75 15.44
C HIS A 305 4.13 -5.68 16.24
N LEU A 306 2.90 -6.00 16.67
CA LEU A 306 2.14 -5.19 17.60
C LEU A 306 2.34 -5.73 19.02
N THR A 307 2.69 -4.85 19.93
CA THR A 307 2.73 -5.10 21.37
C THR A 307 1.93 -4.03 22.11
N VAL A 308 1.50 -4.33 23.32
CA VAL A 308 0.81 -3.38 24.21
C VAL A 308 1.63 -3.28 25.48
N ASP A 309 2.03 -2.06 25.84
CA ASP A 309 2.80 -1.83 27.05
C ASP A 309 1.93 -1.97 28.34
N SER A 310 2.57 -1.82 29.50
CA SER A 310 1.89 -1.92 30.80
C SER A 310 0.83 -0.85 31.04
N ASN A 311 0.80 0.21 30.25
CA ASN A 311 -0.16 1.32 30.31
C ASN A 311 -1.28 1.19 29.27
N GLY A 312 -1.28 0.10 28.49
CA GLY A 312 -2.25 -0.11 27.42
C GLY A 312 -1.92 0.63 26.11
N VAL A 313 -0.70 1.16 25.96
CA VAL A 313 -0.26 1.86 24.76
C VAL A 313 0.28 0.87 23.74
N GLU A 314 -0.19 0.98 22.51
CA GLU A 314 0.26 0.14 21.40
C GLU A 314 1.62 0.60 20.88
N GLU A 315 2.54 -0.36 20.76
CA GLU A 315 3.85 -0.20 20.14
C GLU A 315 3.98 -1.14 18.94
N TRP A 316 4.65 -0.66 17.91
CA TRP A 316 4.91 -1.41 16.69
C TRP A 316 6.41 -1.61 16.53
N ASN A 317 6.86 -2.87 16.44
CA ASN A 317 8.29 -3.21 16.47
C ASN A 317 9.02 -2.55 17.66
N GLN A 318 8.40 -2.52 18.84
CA GLN A 318 8.91 -1.90 20.07
C GLN A 318 9.18 -0.38 19.93
N ASP A 319 8.40 0.30 19.09
CA ASP A 319 8.51 1.74 18.87
C ASP A 319 7.13 2.39 18.71
N SER A 320 7.05 3.68 19.03
CA SER A 320 5.83 4.47 18.94
C SER A 320 5.65 5.08 17.54
N PRO A 321 4.52 4.86 16.86
CA PRO A 321 4.21 5.54 15.60
C PRO A 321 4.19 7.06 15.75
N HIS A 322 3.66 7.58 16.85
CA HIS A 322 3.62 9.02 17.13
C HIS A 322 5.01 9.62 17.28
N ARG A 323 5.92 8.91 17.96
CA ARG A 323 7.33 9.33 18.07
C ARG A 323 7.98 9.41 16.68
N ARG A 324 7.79 8.38 15.84
CA ARG A 324 8.33 8.41 14.46
C ARG A 324 7.74 9.53 13.63
N LEU A 325 6.45 9.79 13.77
CA LEU A 325 5.78 10.87 13.05
C LEU A 325 6.36 12.23 13.42
N GLU A 326 6.57 12.48 14.70
CA GLU A 326 7.16 13.72 15.19
C GLU A 326 8.59 13.92 14.67
N VAL A 327 9.42 12.88 14.75
CA VAL A 327 10.80 12.90 14.19
C VAL A 327 10.78 13.21 12.69
N LEU A 328 9.84 12.61 11.94
CA LEU A 328 9.74 12.84 10.50
C LEU A 328 9.27 14.26 10.19
N ARG A 329 8.31 14.82 10.94
CA ARG A 329 7.86 16.22 10.81
C ARG A 329 9.02 17.19 11.02
N GLN A 330 9.75 17.06 12.12
CA GLN A 330 10.90 17.92 12.43
C GLN A 330 12.01 17.85 11.37
N ARG A 331 12.21 16.68 10.76
CA ARG A 331 13.14 16.52 9.63
C ARG A 331 12.63 17.26 8.40
N GLN A 332 11.36 17.11 8.11
CA GLN A 332 10.71 17.74 6.95
C GLN A 332 10.73 19.26 7.05
N ASP A 333 10.46 19.82 8.23
CA ASP A 333 10.47 21.28 8.47
C ASP A 333 11.87 21.86 8.27
N ARG A 334 12.90 21.21 8.81
CA ARG A 334 14.31 21.62 8.61
C ARG A 334 14.72 21.59 7.13
N GLU A 335 14.27 20.60 6.35
CA GLU A 335 14.56 20.57 4.91
C GLU A 335 13.90 21.72 4.15
N ILE A 336 12.72 22.15 4.57
CA ILE A 336 12.01 23.30 3.98
C ILE A 336 12.73 24.60 4.32
N GLU A 337 13.13 24.79 5.56
CA GLU A 337 13.88 25.98 6.01
C GLU A 337 15.20 26.12 5.27
N ASN A 338 15.98 25.04 5.14
CA ASN A 338 17.25 25.03 4.42
C ASN A 338 17.14 25.31 2.91
N LYS A 339 15.99 25.08 2.30
CA LYS A 339 15.75 25.40 0.88
C LYS A 339 15.32 26.86 0.64
N ASN A 340 14.90 27.55 1.69
CA ASN A 340 14.44 28.92 1.64
C ASN A 340 15.56 29.93 1.98
N HIS A 341 16.72 29.43 2.42
CA HIS A 341 17.96 30.16 2.62
C HIS A 341 18.98 29.83 1.52
#